data_64019ef22e71f71e595f7e604f4752e7
#
_entry.id   64019ef22e71f71e595f7e604f4752e7
#
_cell.length_a   1.000
_cell.length_b   1.000
_cell.length_c   1.000
_cell.angle_alpha   90.00
_cell.angle_beta   90.00
_cell.angle_gamma   90.00
#
_symmetry.space_group_name_H-M   'P 1'
#
loop_
_entity.id
_entity.type
_entity.pdbx_description
1 polymer ?
#
loop_
_entity_poly.entity_id
_entity_poly.type
_entity_poly.pdbx_seq_one_letter_code
_entity_poly.pdbx_strand_id
1 'polypeptide(L)'
;PFGDNGYFNLDLAPYSLKVSDLGWVLIVAITGAIVGLIYTLVDGFMENAFKNLRTKRTIILALIGGVGLGILAAYQPLVLFSGHEGIRTISTSFSSQSASYFLIASLLKVLAACICLATGWKGGRFFPLMFAGAAIGLFLAQLLPIPETLALSVGMSATLSYVLRKPIVAAVLLFLFFPVNLYIPIALSAFIAGKLAIQVSSLTRRSAS
;
A
#
# COMPACT_ATOMS: atom_id res chain seq x y z
N PRO A 1 24.22 -3.27 13.63
CA PRO A 1 23.49 -2.66 14.69
C PRO A 1 22.27 -1.96 14.07
N PHE A 2 21.13 -2.63 14.11
CA PHE A 2 19.87 -2.02 13.77
C PHE A 2 19.51 -1.12 14.94
N GLY A 3 19.57 0.20 14.75
CA GLY A 3 19.16 1.16 15.76
C GLY A 3 17.67 1.04 16.06
N ASP A 4 17.22 1.61 17.16
CA ASP A 4 15.84 1.53 17.68
C ASP A 4 14.76 2.06 16.69
N ASN A 5 15.14 2.67 15.57
CA ASN A 5 14.27 3.36 14.61
C ASN A 5 13.88 2.53 13.36
N GLY A 6 14.26 1.24 13.27
CA GLY A 6 13.97 0.40 12.10
C GLY A 6 14.64 0.86 10.81
N TYR A 7 14.43 0.11 9.70
CA TYR A 7 15.12 0.34 8.42
C TYR A 7 14.71 1.65 7.71
N PHE A 8 13.47 2.10 7.88
CA PHE A 8 13.00 3.35 7.25
C PHE A 8 13.51 4.62 7.92
N ASN A 9 14.18 4.49 9.07
CA ASN A 9 14.59 5.63 9.90
C ASN A 9 13.45 6.66 10.07
N LEU A 10 12.24 6.13 10.30
CA LEU A 10 11.05 6.92 10.56
C LEU A 10 11.16 7.43 11.98
N ASP A 11 11.14 8.74 12.16
CA ASP A 11 11.03 9.39 13.47
C ASP A 11 9.61 9.19 14.04
N LEU A 12 9.22 7.90 14.19
CA LEU A 12 7.91 7.54 14.71
C LEU A 12 7.93 7.66 16.24
N ALA A 13 6.88 8.27 16.76
CA ALA A 13 6.68 8.34 18.21
C ALA A 13 6.70 6.91 18.81
N PRO A 14 7.38 6.70 19.96
CA PRO A 14 7.38 5.42 20.62
C PRO A 14 5.95 5.02 20.95
N TYR A 15 5.55 3.84 20.47
CA TYR A 15 4.19 3.33 20.59
C TYR A 15 4.16 2.08 21.46
N SER A 16 3.24 2.03 22.41
CA SER A 16 2.91 0.83 23.19
C SER A 16 1.49 0.38 22.89
N LEU A 17 1.31 -0.87 22.45
CA LEU A 17 0.01 -1.43 22.12
C LEU A 17 -0.91 -1.47 23.35
N LYS A 18 -2.08 -0.87 23.25
CA LYS A 18 -3.16 -0.95 24.23
C LYS A 18 -4.28 -1.85 23.69
N VAL A 19 -5.01 -2.50 24.58
CA VAL A 19 -6.16 -3.35 24.19
C VAL A 19 -7.23 -2.56 23.43
N SER A 20 -7.41 -1.28 23.78
CA SER A 20 -8.30 -0.35 23.06
C SER A 20 -7.95 -0.19 21.57
N ASP A 21 -6.68 -0.38 21.23
CA ASP A 21 -6.20 -0.11 19.88
C ASP A 21 -6.52 -1.26 18.90
N LEU A 22 -6.94 -2.43 19.41
CA LEU A 22 -7.33 -3.57 18.57
C LEU A 22 -8.51 -3.24 17.66
N GLY A 23 -9.44 -2.40 18.10
CA GLY A 23 -10.51 -1.89 17.25
C GLY A 23 -10.00 -1.06 16.09
N TRP A 24 -9.01 -0.21 16.34
CA TRP A 24 -8.36 0.59 15.30
C TRP A 24 -7.58 -0.26 14.30
N VAL A 25 -6.88 -1.29 14.79
CA VAL A 25 -6.20 -2.27 13.92
C VAL A 25 -7.18 -2.89 12.94
N LEU A 26 -8.39 -3.27 13.38
CA LEU A 26 -9.40 -3.85 12.51
C LEU A 26 -9.87 -2.85 11.42
N ILE A 27 -10.17 -1.61 11.80
CA ILE A 27 -10.63 -0.57 10.85
C ILE A 27 -9.57 -0.29 9.81
N VAL A 28 -8.32 -0.06 10.24
CA VAL A 28 -7.21 0.21 9.32
C VAL A 28 -6.90 -1.01 8.44
N ALA A 29 -6.98 -2.24 9.00
CA ALA A 29 -6.76 -3.46 8.23
C ALA A 29 -7.81 -3.66 7.13
N ILE A 30 -9.08 -3.41 7.42
CA ILE A 30 -10.15 -3.48 6.41
C ILE A 30 -9.93 -2.43 5.33
N THR A 31 -9.63 -1.19 5.70
CA THR A 31 -9.40 -0.09 4.74
C THR A 31 -8.16 -0.36 3.87
N GLY A 32 -7.07 -0.86 4.46
CA GLY A 32 -5.89 -1.29 3.72
C GLY A 32 -6.19 -2.47 2.77
N ALA A 33 -7.04 -3.41 3.19
CA ALA A 33 -7.51 -4.49 2.33
C ALA A 33 -8.34 -3.97 1.14
N ILE A 34 -9.17 -2.94 1.34
CA ILE A 34 -9.92 -2.28 0.26
C ILE A 34 -8.95 -1.65 -0.76
N VAL A 35 -7.89 -0.98 -0.32
CA VAL A 35 -6.85 -0.45 -1.21
C VAL A 35 -6.17 -1.58 -1.98
N GLY A 36 -5.87 -2.71 -1.33
CA GLY A 36 -5.34 -3.91 -1.97
C GLY A 36 -6.30 -4.53 -3.00
N LEU A 37 -7.62 -4.51 -2.73
CA LEU A 37 -8.65 -4.91 -3.68
C LEU A 37 -8.66 -3.99 -4.90
N ILE A 38 -8.70 -2.67 -4.69
CA ILE A 38 -8.65 -1.67 -5.76
C ILE A 38 -7.42 -1.91 -6.64
N TYR A 39 -6.23 -2.09 -6.03
CA TYR A 39 -5.03 -2.43 -6.78
C TYR A 39 -5.23 -3.68 -7.64
N THR A 40 -5.76 -4.76 -7.08
CA THR A 40 -5.94 -6.03 -7.80
C THR A 40 -6.90 -5.90 -8.98
N LEU A 41 -7.98 -5.13 -8.81
CA LEU A 41 -8.97 -4.88 -9.87
C LEU A 41 -8.38 -4.01 -10.98
N VAL A 42 -7.69 -2.92 -10.62
CA VAL A 42 -7.06 -2.00 -11.59
C VAL A 42 -5.91 -2.69 -12.34
N ASP A 43 -5.07 -3.47 -11.64
CA ASP A 43 -3.97 -4.25 -12.25
C ASP A 43 -4.52 -5.24 -13.29
N GLY A 44 -5.55 -6.02 -12.91
CA GLY A 44 -6.19 -6.97 -13.82
C GLY A 44 -6.88 -6.30 -15.02
N PHE A 45 -7.56 -5.18 -14.80
CA PHE A 45 -8.17 -4.41 -15.89
C PHE A 45 -7.11 -3.89 -16.87
N MET A 46 -6.05 -3.28 -16.37
CA MET A 46 -4.97 -2.73 -17.21
C MET A 46 -4.20 -3.83 -17.93
N GLU A 47 -3.91 -4.95 -17.26
CA GLU A 47 -3.26 -6.09 -17.91
C GLU A 47 -4.07 -6.60 -19.11
N ASN A 48 -5.38 -6.75 -18.95
CA ASN A 48 -6.27 -7.15 -20.05
C ASN A 48 -6.35 -6.11 -21.16
N ALA A 49 -6.45 -4.82 -20.83
CA ALA A 49 -6.54 -3.74 -21.80
C ALA A 49 -5.27 -3.65 -22.67
N PHE A 50 -4.10 -3.85 -22.08
CA PHE A 50 -2.82 -3.70 -22.78
C PHE A 50 -2.23 -5.02 -23.31
N LYS A 51 -2.84 -6.16 -23.05
CA LYS A 51 -2.34 -7.48 -23.45
C LYS A 51 -2.01 -7.57 -24.94
N ASN A 52 -2.89 -7.10 -25.82
CA ASN A 52 -2.72 -7.15 -27.27
C ASN A 52 -1.65 -6.17 -27.79
N LEU A 53 -1.51 -5.01 -27.13
CA LEU A 53 -0.49 -4.02 -27.50
C LEU A 53 0.92 -4.47 -27.06
N ARG A 54 1.02 -5.14 -25.92
CA ARG A 54 2.29 -5.61 -25.35
C ARG A 54 3.05 -6.54 -26.29
N THR A 55 2.35 -7.35 -27.06
CA THR A 55 2.94 -8.31 -28.00
C THR A 55 3.41 -7.65 -29.29
N LYS A 56 2.80 -6.53 -29.70
CA LYS A 56 3.01 -5.95 -31.04
C LYS A 56 3.71 -4.58 -31.05
N ARG A 57 3.66 -3.80 -29.96
CA ARG A 57 4.09 -2.40 -29.94
C ARG A 57 4.68 -1.95 -28.60
N THR A 58 5.71 -2.60 -28.12
CA THR A 58 6.33 -2.34 -26.83
C THR A 58 6.76 -0.89 -26.60
N ILE A 59 7.33 -0.24 -27.65
CA ILE A 59 7.80 1.16 -27.57
C ILE A 59 6.63 2.12 -27.34
N ILE A 60 5.54 1.95 -28.10
CA ILE A 60 4.35 2.80 -27.96
C ILE A 60 3.75 2.63 -26.57
N LEU A 61 3.72 1.41 -26.05
CA LEU A 61 3.20 1.11 -24.72
C LEU A 61 4.04 1.79 -23.63
N ALA A 62 5.38 1.74 -23.77
CA ALA A 62 6.28 2.42 -22.84
C ALA A 62 6.10 3.94 -22.85
N LEU A 63 5.85 4.53 -24.04
CA LEU A 63 5.55 5.97 -24.18
C LEU A 63 4.22 6.33 -23.50
N ILE A 64 3.17 5.54 -23.72
CA ILE A 64 1.87 5.74 -23.05
C ILE A 64 2.04 5.68 -21.52
N GLY A 65 2.81 4.70 -21.03
CA GLY A 65 3.13 4.59 -19.61
C GLY A 65 3.88 5.80 -19.08
N GLY A 66 4.89 6.27 -19.81
CA GLY A 66 5.69 7.45 -19.44
C GLY A 66 4.85 8.74 -19.40
N VAL A 67 4.00 8.96 -20.37
CA VAL A 67 3.07 10.11 -20.39
C VAL A 67 2.08 10.01 -19.23
N GLY A 68 1.47 8.84 -19.01
CA GLY A 68 0.55 8.62 -17.89
C GLY A 68 1.20 8.88 -16.52
N LEU A 69 2.40 8.36 -16.30
CA LEU A 69 3.16 8.61 -15.08
C LEU A 69 3.57 10.09 -14.95
N GLY A 70 3.92 10.76 -16.05
CA GLY A 70 4.24 12.19 -16.07
C GLY A 70 3.05 13.06 -15.65
N ILE A 71 1.85 12.76 -16.13
CA ILE A 71 0.62 13.44 -15.73
C ILE A 71 0.35 13.24 -14.24
N LEU A 72 0.43 11.99 -13.75
CA LEU A 72 0.23 11.72 -12.32
C LEU A 72 1.26 12.43 -11.44
N ALA A 73 2.51 12.49 -11.90
CA ALA A 73 3.59 13.18 -11.19
C ALA A 73 3.41 14.70 -11.11
N ALA A 74 2.78 15.30 -12.11
CA ALA A 74 2.47 16.73 -12.09
C ALA A 74 1.47 17.09 -10.97
N TYR A 75 0.56 16.16 -10.64
CA TYR A 75 -0.39 16.33 -9.52
C TYR A 75 0.21 15.92 -8.16
N GLN A 76 0.98 14.84 -8.12
CA GLN A 76 1.55 14.29 -6.90
C GLN A 76 2.95 13.69 -7.17
N PRO A 77 4.03 14.44 -6.96
CA PRO A 77 5.40 13.99 -7.24
C PRO A 77 5.81 12.70 -6.49
N LEU A 78 5.24 12.46 -5.30
CA LEU A 78 5.51 11.26 -4.50
C LEU A 78 5.01 9.94 -5.14
N VAL A 79 4.22 10.06 -6.21
CA VAL A 79 3.73 8.89 -6.97
C VAL A 79 4.86 8.26 -7.80
N LEU A 80 5.87 9.04 -8.19
CA LEU A 80 7.05 8.54 -8.88
C LEU A 80 7.89 7.63 -7.98
N PHE A 81 8.79 6.89 -8.63
CA PHE A 81 9.75 5.98 -8.00
C PHE A 81 9.13 4.84 -7.18
N SER A 82 9.98 4.10 -6.47
CA SER A 82 9.55 2.91 -5.69
C SER A 82 8.60 3.23 -4.54
N GLY A 83 8.64 4.44 -3.97
CA GLY A 83 7.87 4.83 -2.79
C GLY A 83 8.64 4.69 -1.47
N HIS A 84 9.85 4.17 -1.45
CA HIS A 84 10.66 4.04 -0.25
C HIS A 84 10.92 5.40 0.41
N GLU A 85 11.47 6.35 -0.34
CA GLU A 85 11.65 7.75 0.11
C GLU A 85 10.30 8.43 0.39
N GLY A 86 9.27 8.09 -0.39
CA GLY A 86 7.93 8.64 -0.24
C GLY A 86 7.29 8.29 1.10
N ILE A 87 7.52 7.10 1.67
CA ILE A 87 6.99 6.71 2.98
C ILE A 87 7.52 7.64 4.07
N ARG A 88 8.80 7.94 4.04
CA ARG A 88 9.40 8.90 4.98
C ARG A 88 8.80 10.30 4.80
N THR A 89 8.67 10.76 3.55
CA THR A 89 8.11 12.07 3.26
C THR A 89 6.67 12.20 3.73
N ILE A 90 5.80 11.20 3.51
CA ILE A 90 4.41 11.28 3.97
C ILE A 90 4.30 11.24 5.50
N SER A 91 5.16 10.48 6.19
CA SER A 91 5.20 10.45 7.66
C SER A 91 5.64 11.81 8.22
N THR A 92 6.73 12.39 7.74
CA THR A 92 7.19 13.72 8.20
C THR A 92 6.21 14.85 7.87
N SER A 93 5.39 14.68 6.84
CA SER A 93 4.38 15.67 6.41
C SER A 93 3.03 15.50 7.12
N PHE A 94 2.89 14.53 8.04
CA PHE A 94 1.61 14.20 8.67
C PHE A 94 0.90 15.40 9.31
N SER A 95 1.63 16.21 10.07
CA SER A 95 1.07 17.38 10.76
C SER A 95 0.81 18.60 9.84
N SER A 96 1.40 18.63 8.65
CA SER A 96 1.31 19.77 7.73
C SER A 96 0.33 19.56 6.57
N GLN A 97 -0.07 18.33 6.29
CA GLN A 97 -0.94 17.99 5.17
C GLN A 97 -2.35 17.60 5.62
N SER A 98 -3.33 17.80 4.74
CA SER A 98 -4.73 17.42 5.00
C SER A 98 -4.98 15.92 4.79
N ALA A 99 -6.06 15.40 5.39
CA ALA A 99 -6.46 14.01 5.19
C ALA A 99 -6.64 13.65 3.69
N SER A 100 -7.25 14.54 2.91
CA SER A 100 -7.43 14.32 1.46
C SER A 100 -6.12 14.13 0.70
N TYR A 101 -5.04 14.77 1.13
CA TYR A 101 -3.71 14.58 0.55
C TYR A 101 -3.25 13.12 0.62
N PHE A 102 -3.40 12.47 1.78
CA PHE A 102 -3.01 11.07 1.98
C PHE A 102 -3.89 10.10 1.20
N LEU A 103 -5.21 10.37 1.14
CA LEU A 103 -6.13 9.56 0.34
C LEU A 103 -5.76 9.62 -1.15
N ILE A 104 -5.54 10.83 -1.68
CA ILE A 104 -5.15 11.05 -3.07
C ILE A 104 -3.80 10.38 -3.35
N ALA A 105 -2.80 10.55 -2.47
CA ALA A 105 -1.50 9.93 -2.60
C ALA A 105 -1.58 8.40 -2.66
N SER A 106 -2.43 7.78 -1.81
CA SER A 106 -2.66 6.33 -1.82
C SER A 106 -3.23 5.86 -3.16
N LEU A 107 -4.32 6.48 -3.63
CA LEU A 107 -5.01 6.08 -4.86
C LEU A 107 -4.17 6.32 -6.11
N LEU A 108 -3.51 7.47 -6.21
CA LEU A 108 -2.62 7.78 -7.33
C LEU A 108 -1.40 6.85 -7.37
N LYS A 109 -0.89 6.43 -6.20
CA LYS A 109 0.21 5.45 -6.14
C LYS A 109 -0.21 4.09 -6.66
N VAL A 110 -1.40 3.63 -6.30
CA VAL A 110 -1.99 2.40 -6.85
C VAL A 110 -2.09 2.49 -8.37
N LEU A 111 -2.65 3.59 -8.88
CA LEU A 111 -2.82 3.80 -10.32
C LEU A 111 -1.47 3.83 -11.05
N ALA A 112 -0.49 4.56 -10.52
CA ALA A 112 0.85 4.64 -11.11
C ALA A 112 1.56 3.28 -11.15
N ALA A 113 1.45 2.50 -10.07
CA ALA A 113 2.02 1.15 -10.03
C ALA A 113 1.40 0.23 -11.09
N CYS A 114 0.07 0.29 -11.26
CA CYS A 114 -0.63 -0.49 -12.28
C CYS A 114 -0.26 -0.04 -13.70
N ILE A 115 -0.20 1.26 -13.97
CA ILE A 115 0.24 1.80 -15.26
C ILE A 115 1.67 1.31 -15.59
N CYS A 116 2.58 1.46 -14.62
CA CYS A 116 3.98 1.08 -14.77
C CYS A 116 4.11 -0.40 -15.18
N LEU A 117 3.44 -1.30 -14.46
CA LEU A 117 3.51 -2.74 -14.73
C LEU A 117 2.80 -3.13 -16.04
N ALA A 118 1.61 -2.59 -16.30
CA ALA A 118 0.83 -2.90 -17.49
C ALA A 118 1.51 -2.43 -18.77
N THR A 119 2.24 -1.32 -18.74
CA THR A 119 2.98 -0.78 -19.87
C THR A 119 4.38 -1.39 -20.06
N GLY A 120 4.75 -2.37 -19.22
CA GLY A 120 5.96 -3.15 -19.39
C GLY A 120 7.23 -2.56 -18.75
N TRP A 121 7.07 -1.50 -17.96
CA TRP A 121 8.19 -0.99 -17.16
C TRP A 121 8.54 -2.01 -16.07
N LYS A 122 9.85 -2.25 -15.90
CA LYS A 122 10.33 -3.16 -14.86
C LYS A 122 10.27 -2.45 -13.51
N GLY A 123 9.44 -2.97 -12.61
CA GLY A 123 9.29 -2.46 -11.24
C GLY A 123 8.75 -3.53 -10.30
N GLY A 124 8.99 -3.35 -9.01
CA GLY A 124 8.43 -4.21 -7.96
C GLY A 124 7.08 -3.71 -7.49
N ARG A 125 6.18 -4.61 -7.11
CA ARG A 125 4.87 -4.28 -6.50
C ARG A 125 4.99 -3.92 -5.02
N PHE A 126 6.06 -4.35 -4.37
CA PHE A 126 6.21 -4.33 -2.92
C PHE A 126 6.17 -2.90 -2.34
N PHE A 127 7.13 -2.06 -2.68
CA PHE A 127 7.22 -0.70 -2.14
C PHE A 127 6.06 0.23 -2.51
N PRO A 128 5.53 0.22 -3.76
CA PRO A 128 4.33 0.98 -4.09
C PRO A 128 3.11 0.59 -3.25
N LEU A 129 2.93 -0.69 -2.95
CA LEU A 129 1.84 -1.16 -2.09
C LEU A 129 2.03 -0.76 -0.63
N MET A 130 3.26 -0.81 -0.13
CA MET A 130 3.59 -0.31 1.21
C MET A 130 3.29 1.19 1.31
N PHE A 131 3.72 1.99 0.32
CA PHE A 131 3.41 3.42 0.29
C PHE A 131 1.89 3.68 0.29
N ALA A 132 1.14 3.00 -0.59
CA ALA A 132 -0.31 3.16 -0.66
C ALA A 132 -1.00 2.78 0.66
N GLY A 133 -0.54 1.69 1.29
CA GLY A 133 -0.99 1.25 2.61
C GLY A 133 -0.64 2.23 3.73
N ALA A 134 0.57 2.78 3.72
CA ALA A 134 0.99 3.83 4.65
C ALA A 134 0.10 5.07 4.52
N ALA A 135 -0.08 5.55 3.29
CA ALA A 135 -0.87 6.75 3.02
C ALA A 135 -2.34 6.59 3.45
N ILE A 136 -2.98 5.44 3.18
CA ILE A 136 -4.36 5.21 3.65
C ILE A 136 -4.45 5.07 5.17
N GLY A 137 -3.43 4.52 5.81
CA GLY A 137 -3.32 4.50 7.27
C GLY A 137 -3.27 5.92 7.84
N LEU A 138 -2.39 6.77 7.31
CA LEU A 138 -2.27 8.18 7.72
C LEU A 138 -3.55 8.99 7.45
N PHE A 139 -4.25 8.71 6.34
CA PHE A 139 -5.57 9.28 6.09
C PHE A 139 -6.53 9.00 7.24
N LEU A 140 -6.59 7.76 7.73
CA LEU A 140 -7.45 7.41 8.85
C LEU A 140 -6.98 8.02 10.18
N ALA A 141 -5.68 8.12 10.40
CA ALA A 141 -5.12 8.76 11.60
C ALA A 141 -5.41 10.29 11.66
N GLN A 142 -5.64 10.92 10.53
CA GLN A 142 -6.10 12.32 10.48
C GLN A 142 -7.60 12.49 10.85
N LEU A 143 -8.41 11.47 10.59
CA LEU A 143 -9.85 11.51 10.82
C LEU A 143 -10.27 10.92 12.17
N LEU A 144 -9.48 10.00 12.70
CA LEU A 144 -9.77 9.21 13.87
C LEU A 144 -8.62 9.31 14.88
N PRO A 145 -8.86 9.16 16.17
CA PRO A 145 -7.82 9.23 17.19
C PRO A 145 -6.95 7.96 17.20
N ILE A 146 -6.30 7.68 16.08
CA ILE A 146 -5.43 6.53 15.87
C ILE A 146 -3.98 7.01 15.92
N PRO A 147 -3.09 6.38 16.71
CA PRO A 147 -1.68 6.70 16.68
C PRO A 147 -1.09 6.55 15.28
N GLU A 148 -0.38 7.56 14.79
CA GLU A 148 0.21 7.60 13.44
C GLU A 148 1.02 6.34 13.13
N THR A 149 1.90 5.96 14.05
CA THR A 149 2.77 4.79 13.94
C THR A 149 1.98 3.49 13.74
N LEU A 150 0.87 3.33 14.48
CA LEU A 150 -0.02 2.18 14.36
C LEU A 150 -0.72 2.18 13.00
N ALA A 151 -1.33 3.31 12.63
CA ALA A 151 -2.09 3.43 11.39
C ALA A 151 -1.23 3.16 10.15
N LEU A 152 -0.02 3.72 10.12
CA LEU A 152 0.95 3.54 9.04
C LEU A 152 1.37 2.07 8.92
N SER A 153 1.82 1.45 10.00
CA SER A 153 2.32 0.06 9.98
C SER A 153 1.23 -0.96 9.63
N VAL A 154 0.04 -0.81 10.20
CA VAL A 154 -1.13 -1.67 9.95
C VAL A 154 -1.64 -1.51 8.52
N GLY A 155 -1.74 -0.27 8.02
CA GLY A 155 -2.15 0.00 6.64
C GLY A 155 -1.20 -0.63 5.61
N MET A 156 0.12 -0.50 5.82
CA MET A 156 1.14 -1.15 4.99
C MET A 156 0.98 -2.67 4.97
N SER A 157 0.81 -3.26 6.15
CA SER A 157 0.68 -4.71 6.33
C SER A 157 -0.57 -5.25 5.65
N ALA A 158 -1.70 -4.60 5.85
CA ALA A 158 -2.98 -5.02 5.29
C ALA A 158 -2.98 -4.96 3.76
N THR A 159 -2.55 -3.84 3.18
CA THR A 159 -2.51 -3.66 1.72
C THR A 159 -1.59 -4.68 1.06
N LEU A 160 -0.40 -4.86 1.63
CA LEU A 160 0.57 -5.82 1.11
C LEU A 160 0.06 -7.25 1.20
N SER A 161 -0.47 -7.65 2.37
CA SER A 161 -0.99 -8.99 2.61
C SER A 161 -2.16 -9.35 1.70
N TYR A 162 -3.06 -8.40 1.46
CA TYR A 162 -4.18 -8.59 0.55
C TYR A 162 -3.72 -8.96 -0.86
N VAL A 163 -2.77 -8.20 -1.41
CA VAL A 163 -2.28 -8.39 -2.78
C VAL A 163 -1.42 -9.65 -2.90
N LEU A 164 -0.53 -9.90 -1.94
CA LEU A 164 0.32 -11.09 -1.94
C LEU A 164 -0.46 -12.38 -1.67
N ARG A 165 -1.60 -12.31 -0.97
CA ARG A 165 -2.37 -13.48 -0.48
C ARG A 165 -1.53 -14.42 0.39
N LYS A 166 -0.48 -13.91 1.00
CA LYS A 166 0.46 -14.63 1.85
C LYS A 166 0.71 -13.83 3.13
N PRO A 167 -0.18 -13.93 4.13
CA PRO A 167 -0.13 -13.08 5.32
C PRO A 167 1.18 -13.21 6.12
N ILE A 168 1.70 -14.43 6.23
CA ILE A 168 2.96 -14.66 6.93
C ILE A 168 4.12 -13.94 6.23
N VAL A 169 4.19 -14.02 4.90
CA VAL A 169 5.24 -13.34 4.12
C VAL A 169 5.14 -11.84 4.28
N ALA A 170 3.94 -11.27 4.22
CA ALA A 170 3.73 -9.83 4.40
C ALA A 170 4.15 -9.37 5.81
N ALA A 171 3.77 -10.11 6.85
CA ALA A 171 4.12 -9.80 8.22
C ALA A 171 5.65 -9.86 8.45
N VAL A 172 6.29 -10.95 8.04
CA VAL A 172 7.75 -11.14 8.22
C VAL A 172 8.54 -10.06 7.48
N LEU A 173 8.13 -9.70 6.26
CA LEU A 173 8.77 -8.62 5.53
C LEU A 173 8.68 -7.28 6.28
N LEU A 174 7.53 -6.98 6.89
CA LEU A 174 7.36 -5.73 7.64
C LEU A 174 8.05 -5.76 9.01
N PHE A 175 8.25 -6.91 9.63
CA PHE A 175 9.04 -7.02 10.86
C PHE A 175 10.50 -6.56 10.67
N LEU A 176 11.03 -6.63 9.45
CA LEU A 176 12.36 -6.10 9.13
C LEU A 176 12.40 -4.56 9.15
N PHE A 177 11.27 -3.90 8.99
CA PHE A 177 11.19 -2.45 8.87
C PHE A 177 10.69 -1.75 10.13
N PHE A 178 10.01 -2.48 11.02
CA PHE A 178 9.38 -1.91 12.21
C PHE A 178 9.91 -2.50 13.51
N PRO A 179 9.86 -1.76 14.62
CA PRO A 179 10.27 -2.25 15.93
C PRO A 179 9.29 -3.31 16.48
N VAL A 180 9.78 -4.11 17.43
CA VAL A 180 9.09 -5.31 17.98
C VAL A 180 7.70 -5.01 18.55
N ASN A 181 7.49 -3.83 19.14
CA ASN A 181 6.21 -3.40 19.71
C ASN A 181 5.06 -3.31 18.68
N LEU A 182 5.38 -3.24 17.37
CA LEU A 182 4.40 -3.23 16.29
C LEU A 182 4.16 -4.61 15.65
N TYR A 183 4.88 -5.64 16.04
CA TYR A 183 4.77 -6.96 15.41
C TYR A 183 3.37 -7.57 15.56
N ILE A 184 2.73 -7.40 16.72
CA ILE A 184 1.37 -7.93 16.94
C ILE A 184 0.35 -7.24 16.02
N PRO A 185 0.22 -5.89 15.98
CA PRO A 185 -0.73 -5.25 15.07
C PRO A 185 -0.43 -5.52 13.58
N ILE A 186 0.84 -5.58 13.19
CA ILE A 186 1.26 -5.94 11.83
C ILE A 186 0.81 -7.36 11.49
N ALA A 187 1.05 -8.35 12.36
CA ALA A 187 0.64 -9.72 12.14
C ALA A 187 -0.89 -9.85 12.05
N LEU A 188 -1.62 -9.25 13.00
CA LEU A 188 -3.09 -9.28 13.02
C LEU A 188 -3.68 -8.70 11.73
N SER A 189 -3.21 -7.53 11.30
CA SER A 189 -3.69 -6.89 10.06
C SER A 189 -3.35 -7.71 8.82
N ALA A 190 -2.15 -8.31 8.76
CA ALA A 190 -1.76 -9.20 7.68
C ALA A 190 -2.70 -10.41 7.57
N PHE A 191 -3.04 -11.05 8.69
CA PHE A 191 -3.94 -12.20 8.69
C PHE A 191 -5.37 -11.81 8.32
N ILE A 192 -5.89 -10.69 8.83
CA ILE A 192 -7.22 -10.18 8.50
C ILE A 192 -7.33 -9.92 7.00
N ALA A 193 -6.43 -9.11 6.45
CA ALA A 193 -6.44 -8.74 5.04
C ALA A 193 -6.18 -9.92 4.10
N GLY A 194 -5.27 -10.82 4.48
CA GLY A 194 -4.98 -12.02 3.69
C GLY A 194 -6.16 -12.99 3.62
N LYS A 195 -6.90 -13.19 4.74
CA LYS A 195 -8.15 -13.98 4.74
C LYS A 195 -9.21 -13.33 3.88
N LEU A 196 -9.42 -12.01 3.96
CA LEU A 196 -10.36 -11.29 3.11
C LEU A 196 -10.03 -11.48 1.63
N ALA A 197 -8.76 -11.42 1.24
CA ALA A 197 -8.33 -11.63 -0.14
C ALA A 197 -8.67 -13.04 -0.66
N ILE A 198 -8.48 -14.07 0.17
CA ILE A 198 -8.81 -15.46 -0.19
C ILE A 198 -10.33 -15.62 -0.34
N GLN A 199 -11.12 -15.07 0.59
CA GLN A 199 -12.58 -15.15 0.54
C GLN A 199 -13.16 -14.44 -0.69
N VAL A 200 -12.73 -13.22 -0.98
CA VAL A 200 -13.18 -12.47 -2.16
C VAL A 200 -12.83 -13.22 -3.44
N SER A 201 -11.64 -13.78 -3.54
CA SER A 201 -11.24 -14.55 -4.73
C SER A 201 -12.05 -15.85 -4.92
N SER A 202 -12.49 -16.49 -3.84
CA SER A 202 -13.34 -17.69 -3.91
C SER A 202 -14.76 -17.37 -4.37
N LEU A 203 -15.31 -16.23 -3.94
CA LEU A 203 -16.64 -15.76 -4.36
C LEU A 203 -16.66 -15.42 -5.85
N THR A 204 -15.63 -14.72 -6.33
CA THR A 204 -15.52 -14.35 -7.75
C THR A 204 -15.42 -15.59 -8.67
N ARG A 205 -14.73 -16.64 -8.22
CA ARG A 205 -14.65 -17.90 -8.99
C ARG A 205 -15.98 -18.63 -9.06
N ARG A 206 -16.78 -18.61 -7.98
CA ARG A 206 -18.12 -19.27 -7.94
C ARG A 206 -19.15 -18.55 -8.79
N SER A 207 -19.05 -17.24 -8.97
CA SER A 207 -19.95 -16.47 -9.83
C SER A 207 -19.65 -16.58 -11.33
N ALA A 208 -18.48 -17.10 -11.68
CA ALA A 208 -18.02 -17.27 -13.06
C ALA A 208 -18.17 -18.74 -13.59
N SER A 209 -18.55 -19.67 -12.72
CA SER A 209 -18.91 -21.05 -13.05
C SER A 209 -20.43 -21.23 -13.17
#